data_71607bb36295c760e7836319e56d0bfb
#
_entry.id   71607bb36295c760e7836319e56d0bfb
#
_cell.length_a   1.000
_cell.length_b   1.000
_cell.length_c   1.000
_cell.angle_alpha   90.00
_cell.angle_beta   90.00
_cell.angle_gamma   90.00
#
_symmetry.space_group_name_H-M   'P 1'
#
loop_
_entity.id
_entity.type
_entity.pdbx_description
1 polymer ?
#
loop_
_entity_poly.entity_id
_entity_poly.type
_entity_poly.pdbx_seq_one_letter_code
_entity_poly.pdbx_strand_id
1 'polypeptide(L)' 'MDRKQIGVYAGKVWQLLSNNEKLGYGNLKRKSGLKDKELGAALGWLSRENKIEFDQCDEELYVYLCVNVYIG' A
#
# COMPACT_ATOMS: atom_id res chain seq x y z
N MET A 1 -14.41 9.28 -6.53
CA MET A 1 -12.96 8.97 -6.62
C MET A 1 -12.65 8.56 -8.04
N ASP A 2 -11.77 9.26 -8.69
CA ASP A 2 -11.43 8.92 -10.06
C ASP A 2 -10.04 8.33 -10.15
N ARG A 3 -9.62 7.97 -11.35
CA ARG A 3 -8.37 7.27 -11.56
C ARG A 3 -7.16 8.10 -11.15
N LYS A 4 -7.23 9.40 -11.38
CA LYS A 4 -6.15 10.29 -10.98
C LYS A 4 -5.99 10.30 -9.47
N GLN A 5 -7.10 10.36 -8.75
CA GLN A 5 -7.07 10.36 -7.30
C GLN A 5 -6.53 9.05 -6.77
N ILE A 6 -6.90 7.93 -7.40
CA ILE A 6 -6.39 6.63 -7.01
C ILE A 6 -4.88 6.60 -7.16
N GLY A 7 -4.37 7.17 -8.26
CA GLY A 7 -2.93 7.24 -8.46
C GLY A 7 -2.23 8.06 -7.39
N VAL A 8 -2.84 9.17 -6.99
CA VAL A 8 -2.28 10.01 -5.93
C VAL A 8 -2.25 9.25 -4.61
N TYR A 9 -3.35 8.56 -4.29
CA TYR A 9 -3.42 7.78 -3.06
C TYR A 9 -2.40 6.65 -3.09
N ALA A 10 -2.25 6.00 -4.24
CA ALA A 10 -1.30 4.92 -4.38
C ALA A 10 0.13 5.44 -4.17
N GLY A 11 0.44 6.62 -4.72
CA GLY A 11 1.75 7.21 -4.53
C GLY A 11 2.04 7.51 -3.07
N LYS A 12 1.02 8.00 -2.35
CA LYS A 12 1.16 8.30 -0.94
C LYS A 12 1.44 7.04 -0.13
N VAL A 13 0.71 5.97 -0.42
CA VAL A 13 0.91 4.69 0.24
C VAL A 13 2.29 4.14 -0.07
N TRP A 14 2.67 4.22 -1.33
CA TRP A 14 3.98 3.74 -1.77
C TRP A 14 5.11 4.44 -1.02
N GLN A 15 4.99 5.75 -0.85
CA GLN A 15 6.01 6.51 -0.13
C GLN A 15 6.10 6.09 1.33
N LEU A 16 4.96 5.85 1.96
CA LEU A 16 4.96 5.39 3.34
C LEU A 16 5.64 4.04 3.48
N LEU A 17 5.36 3.15 2.54
CA LEU A 17 5.97 1.83 2.57
C LEU A 17 7.45 1.87 2.24
N SER A 18 7.88 2.86 1.48
CA SER A 18 9.30 3.01 1.16
C SER A 18 10.12 3.36 2.39
N ASN A 19 9.51 4.07 3.33
CA ASN A 19 10.18 4.47 4.55
C ASN A 19 10.03 3.44 5.66
N ASN A 20 9.21 2.43 5.48
CA ASN A 20 8.94 1.42 6.49
C ASN A 20 8.97 0.07 5.81
N GLU A 21 9.47 -0.93 6.49
CA GLU A 21 9.58 -2.24 5.87
C GLU A 21 8.22 -2.90 5.67
N LYS A 22 7.40 -2.82 6.67
CA LYS A 22 6.12 -3.52 6.66
C LYS A 22 5.17 -2.78 7.59
N LEU A 23 4.00 -2.44 7.11
CA LEU A 23 3.01 -1.74 7.91
C LEU A 23 1.72 -2.53 7.96
N GLY A 24 1.13 -2.59 9.14
CA GLY A 24 -0.20 -3.16 9.28
C GLY A 24 -1.22 -2.21 8.65
N TYR A 25 -2.34 -2.77 8.23
CA TYR A 25 -3.38 -1.99 7.56
C TYR A 25 -3.84 -0.81 8.41
N GLY A 26 -4.04 -1.03 9.71
CA GLY A 26 -4.49 0.04 10.60
C GLY A 26 -3.49 1.18 10.70
N ASN A 27 -2.21 0.84 10.79
CA ASN A 27 -1.16 1.85 10.83
C ASN A 27 -1.06 2.60 9.52
N LEU A 28 -1.18 1.88 8.42
CA LEU A 28 -1.12 2.47 7.10
C LEU A 28 -2.28 3.44 6.91
N LYS A 29 -3.47 3.05 7.35
CA LYS A 29 -4.63 3.91 7.25
C LYS A 29 -4.41 5.20 8.05
N ARG A 30 -3.91 5.07 9.27
CA ARG A 30 -3.68 6.22 10.13
C ARG A 30 -2.60 7.14 9.57
N LYS A 31 -1.49 6.57 9.13
CA LYS A 31 -0.39 7.37 8.62
C LYS A 31 -0.72 8.05 7.30
N SER A 32 -1.50 7.38 6.47
CA SER A 32 -1.85 7.94 5.17
C SER A 32 -2.97 8.97 5.26
N GLY A 33 -3.79 8.85 6.31
CA GLY A 33 -4.96 9.71 6.44
C GLY A 33 -6.06 9.37 5.46
N LEU A 34 -5.95 8.23 4.80
CA LEU A 34 -6.95 7.84 3.80
C LEU A 34 -8.10 7.09 4.46
N LYS A 35 -9.26 7.22 3.85
CA LYS A 35 -10.42 6.47 4.28
C LYS A 35 -10.32 5.05 3.73
N ASP A 36 -11.12 4.14 4.26
CA ASP A 36 -11.06 2.75 3.86
C ASP A 36 -11.21 2.56 2.35
N LYS A 37 -12.13 3.26 1.73
CA LYS A 37 -12.33 3.14 0.29
C LYS A 37 -11.11 3.62 -0.47
N GLU A 38 -10.55 4.72 -0.02
CA GLU A 38 -9.39 5.31 -0.67
C GLU A 38 -8.17 4.42 -0.52
N LEU A 39 -7.96 3.92 0.69
CA LEU A 39 -6.83 3.05 0.95
C LEU A 39 -6.99 1.73 0.19
N GLY A 40 -8.20 1.19 0.19
CA GLY A 40 -8.47 -0.03 -0.56
C GLY A 40 -8.18 0.12 -2.04
N ALA A 41 -8.60 1.24 -2.61
CA ALA A 41 -8.35 1.51 -4.03
C ALA A 41 -6.86 1.65 -4.30
N ALA A 42 -6.14 2.34 -3.41
CA ALA A 42 -4.70 2.51 -3.57
C ALA A 42 -3.96 1.18 -3.50
N LEU A 43 -4.34 0.35 -2.54
CA LEU A 43 -3.71 -0.96 -2.39
C LEU A 43 -4.01 -1.86 -3.59
N GLY A 44 -5.23 -1.81 -4.07
CA GLY A 44 -5.60 -2.57 -5.26
C GLY A 44 -4.80 -2.14 -6.48
N TRP A 45 -4.62 -0.84 -6.63
CA TRP A 45 -3.85 -0.29 -7.74
C TRP A 45 -2.40 -0.76 -7.67
N LEU A 46 -1.79 -0.64 -6.48
CA LEU A 46 -0.40 -1.05 -6.31
C LEU A 46 -0.22 -2.55 -6.45
N SER A 47 -1.20 -3.31 -6.00
CA SER A 47 -1.16 -4.76 -6.13
C SER A 47 -1.21 -5.16 -7.60
N ARG A 48 -2.06 -4.50 -8.36
CA ARG A 48 -2.16 -4.78 -9.79
C ARG A 48 -0.86 -4.45 -10.52
N GLU A 49 -0.15 -3.41 -10.04
CA GLU A 49 1.13 -3.02 -10.62
C GLU A 49 2.28 -3.86 -10.09
N ASN A 50 1.99 -4.84 -9.26
CA ASN A 50 3.00 -5.73 -8.67
C ASN A 50 4.02 -4.95 -7.83
N LYS A 51 3.58 -3.91 -7.16
CA LYS A 51 4.48 -3.09 -6.38
C LYS A 51 4.43 -3.40 -4.90
N ILE A 52 3.41 -4.12 -4.46
CA ILE A 52 3.27 -4.46 -3.05
C ILE A 52 2.88 -5.91 -2.89
N GLU A 53 3.11 -6.42 -1.68
CA GLU A 53 2.70 -7.75 -1.29
C GLU A 53 1.97 -7.65 0.03
N PHE A 54 1.18 -8.68 0.32
CA PHE A 54 0.41 -8.72 1.55
C PHE A 54 0.84 -9.92 2.39
N ASP A 55 0.78 -9.74 3.70
CA ASP A 55 1.09 -10.81 4.63
C ASP A 55 0.00 -10.81 5.69
N GLN A 56 -0.81 -11.84 5.72
CA GLN A 56 -1.87 -11.97 6.70
C GLN A 56 -1.34 -12.77 7.88
N CYS A 57 -1.24 -12.11 9.01
CA CYS A 57 -0.70 -12.73 10.20
C CYS A 57 -1.74 -12.61 11.29
N ASP A 58 -2.32 -13.70 11.71
CA ASP A 58 -3.43 -13.72 12.65
C ASP A 58 -4.58 -12.90 12.07
N GLU A 59 -4.98 -11.85 12.74
CA GLU A 59 -6.07 -11.01 12.25
C GLU A 59 -5.57 -9.70 11.66
N GLU A 60 -4.27 -9.57 11.52
CA GLU A 60 -3.69 -8.34 11.03
C GLU A 60 -3.17 -8.53 9.61
N LEU A 61 -3.54 -7.61 8.75
CA LEU A 61 -3.04 -7.60 7.37
C LEU A 61 -1.87 -6.63 7.30
N TYR A 62 -0.73 -7.13 6.88
CA TYR A 62 0.46 -6.30 6.67
C TYR A 62 0.71 -6.10 5.20
N VAL A 63 1.27 -4.95 4.87
CA VAL A 63 1.58 -4.59 3.50
C VAL A 63 3.03 -4.16 3.43
N TYR A 64 3.73 -4.59 2.40
CA TYR A 64 5.12 -4.20 2.21
C TYR A 64 5.43 -4.13 0.71
N LEU A 65 6.51 -3.43 0.39
CA LEU A 65 6.87 -3.27 -1.01
C LEU A 65 7.41 -4.58 -1.57
N CYS A 66 7.03 -4.84 -2.81
CA CYS A 66 7.54 -5.97 -3.54
C CYS A 66 8.94 -5.60 -3.99
N VAL A 67 9.93 -6.16 -3.37
CA VAL A 67 11.29 -5.84 -3.68
C VAL A 67 11.77 -6.73 -4.76
N ASN A 68 11.59 -6.33 -5.97
CA ASN A 68 12.04 -7.07 -7.06
C ASN A 68 13.29 -6.58 -7.50
N VAL A 69 14.18 -6.82 -6.90
CA VAL A 69 15.37 -6.27 -7.25
C VAL A 69 16.09 -6.91 -8.33
N TYR A 70 16.16 -6.81 -8.87
CA TYR A 70 16.79 -7.26 -9.48
C TYR A 70 17.46 -7.02 -10.20
N ILE A 71 17.75 -7.05 -10.13
CA ILE A 71 18.20 -6.90 -10.51
C ILE A 71 18.69 -7.11 -11.12
N GLY A 72 18.81 -7.25 -11.47
CA GLY A 72 19.15 -7.32 -11.99
C GLY A 72 19.57 -7.40 -12.28
#